data_083680cd39639c5e1dcd6df8cfe16f2b
#
_entry.id   083680cd39639c5e1dcd6df8cfe16f2b
#
_cell.length_a   1.000
_cell.length_b   1.000
_cell.length_c   1.000
_cell.angle_alpha   90.00
_cell.angle_beta   90.00
_cell.angle_gamma   90.00
#
_symmetry.space_group_name_H-M   'P 1'
#
loop_
_entity.id
_entity.type
_entity.pdbx_description
1 polymer ?
#
loop_
_entity_poly.entity_id
_entity_poly.type
_entity_poly.pdbx_seq_one_letter_code
_entity_poly.pdbx_strand_id
1 'polypeptide(L)'
;MKSTNRSTVAISLFLLLSRSPSLFFSSLLPFSSSTMPTRFQKVLAHGTTMLDVVYTNESREVSFFLEQLKEKWLDAAMDHEKFLGLDLEYTADQRGVAVIQLCFTRHVLIFQWASSDKHFPELMDFLRSGITFATVDIRNDKLKMRYSFRIEIPTGCLIDIQTVFRLRHVRTSMAHMVVALIDEEYGDM
;
A
#
# COMPACT_ATOMS: atom_id res chain seq x y z
N MET A 1 -21.35 -6.99 19.82
CA MET A 1 -20.41 -6.12 19.10
C MET A 1 -19.12 -6.90 18.92
N LYS A 2 -18.80 -7.37 17.69
CA LYS A 2 -17.51 -8.01 17.39
C LYS A 2 -16.47 -6.90 17.35
N SER A 3 -15.51 -6.95 18.27
CA SER A 3 -14.31 -6.10 18.20
C SER A 3 -13.55 -6.50 16.92
N THR A 4 -13.70 -5.69 15.88
CA THR A 4 -12.91 -5.85 14.64
C THR A 4 -11.48 -5.55 15.01
N ASN A 5 -10.63 -6.57 14.99
CA ASN A 5 -9.21 -6.44 15.33
C ASN A 5 -8.57 -5.44 14.34
N ARG A 6 -7.89 -4.41 14.83
CA ARG A 6 -7.23 -3.35 14.02
C ARG A 6 -6.29 -3.93 12.96
N SER A 7 -5.66 -5.06 13.25
CA SER A 7 -4.80 -5.79 12.29
C SER A 7 -5.58 -6.31 11.08
N THR A 8 -6.80 -6.79 11.28
CA THR A 8 -7.68 -7.23 10.19
C THR A 8 -8.06 -6.06 9.29
N VAL A 9 -8.31 -4.88 9.86
CA VAL A 9 -8.63 -3.67 9.10
C VAL A 9 -7.46 -3.25 8.21
N ALA A 10 -6.22 -3.26 8.71
CA ALA A 10 -5.06 -2.87 7.92
C ALA A 10 -4.81 -3.81 6.73
N ILE A 11 -4.93 -5.13 6.93
CA ILE A 11 -4.81 -6.13 5.86
C ILE A 11 -5.96 -5.96 4.85
N SER A 12 -7.17 -5.74 5.34
CA SER A 12 -8.36 -5.55 4.53
C SER A 12 -8.25 -4.34 3.62
N LEU A 13 -7.77 -3.22 4.16
CA LEU A 13 -7.57 -1.97 3.43
C LEU A 13 -6.49 -2.08 2.35
N PHE A 14 -5.41 -2.80 2.65
CA PHE A 14 -4.38 -3.10 1.69
C PHE A 14 -4.91 -3.90 0.50
N LEU A 15 -5.70 -4.95 0.76
CA LEU A 15 -6.30 -5.78 -0.29
C LEU A 15 -7.27 -5.02 -1.20
N LEU A 16 -7.92 -3.97 -0.70
CA LEU A 16 -8.80 -3.12 -1.51
C LEU A 16 -8.05 -2.18 -2.42
N LEU A 17 -7.01 -1.54 -1.91
CA LEU A 17 -6.24 -0.57 -2.68
C LEU A 17 -5.55 -1.24 -3.87
N SER A 18 -5.08 -2.48 -3.70
CA SER A 18 -4.42 -3.24 -4.75
C SER A 18 -5.36 -3.79 -5.84
N ARG A 19 -6.69 -3.78 -5.61
CA ARG A 19 -7.66 -4.31 -6.60
C ARG A 19 -8.34 -3.26 -7.49
N SER A 20 -8.28 -2.00 -7.12
CA SER A 20 -9.02 -0.96 -7.83
C SER A 20 -8.16 0.22 -8.28
N PRO A 21 -7.07 -0.02 -9.03
CA PRO A 21 -6.39 1.10 -9.67
C PRO A 21 -7.37 1.85 -10.58
N SER A 22 -8.29 1.13 -11.27
CA SER A 22 -9.26 1.73 -12.18
C SER A 22 -10.33 2.60 -11.50
N LEU A 23 -10.79 2.28 -10.29
CA LEU A 23 -11.77 3.11 -9.58
C LEU A 23 -11.17 4.42 -9.08
N PHE A 24 -9.89 4.41 -8.70
CA PHE A 24 -9.18 5.62 -8.32
C PHE A 24 -8.61 6.37 -9.53
N PHE A 25 -8.23 5.66 -10.61
CA PHE A 25 -7.59 6.25 -11.77
C PHE A 25 -8.57 6.76 -12.83
N SER A 26 -9.75 6.16 -13.02
CA SER A 26 -10.70 6.61 -14.05
C SER A 26 -11.31 7.99 -13.79
N SER A 27 -11.28 8.49 -12.55
CA SER A 27 -11.69 9.86 -12.22
C SER A 27 -10.52 10.87 -12.17
N LEU A 28 -9.28 10.42 -12.38
CA LEU A 28 -8.08 11.20 -12.09
C LEU A 28 -7.20 11.54 -13.30
N LEU A 29 -7.56 11.14 -14.53
CA LEU A 29 -6.74 11.47 -15.69
C LEU A 29 -7.42 12.44 -16.68
N PRO A 30 -6.69 13.50 -17.09
CA PRO A 30 -5.94 13.45 -18.32
C PRO A 30 -4.44 13.60 -18.04
N PHE A 31 -3.63 12.76 -18.67
CA PHE A 31 -2.18 12.85 -18.69
C PHE A 31 -1.76 14.14 -19.44
N SER A 32 -1.61 15.21 -18.70
CA SER A 32 -0.86 16.39 -19.13
C SER A 32 0.30 16.53 -18.17
N SER A 33 1.49 16.80 -18.67
CA SER A 33 2.75 16.91 -17.94
C SER A 33 2.85 18.11 -16.99
N SER A 34 1.78 18.48 -16.34
CA SER A 34 1.77 19.47 -15.28
C SER A 34 1.81 18.78 -13.92
N THR A 35 2.59 19.30 -13.01
CA THR A 35 2.66 18.87 -11.60
C THR A 35 1.26 18.63 -11.06
N MET A 36 0.93 17.36 -10.79
CA MET A 36 -0.35 17.04 -10.18
C MET A 36 -0.32 17.52 -8.73
N PRO A 37 -1.23 18.42 -8.33
CA PRO A 37 -1.24 18.92 -6.97
C PRO A 37 -1.49 17.74 -6.00
N THR A 38 -0.81 17.77 -4.86
CA THR A 38 -1.10 16.89 -3.74
C THR A 38 -2.58 16.98 -3.37
N ARG A 39 -3.21 15.81 -3.16
CA ARG A 39 -4.61 15.71 -2.78
C ARG A 39 -4.75 14.98 -1.46
N PHE A 40 -5.54 15.54 -0.57
CA PHE A 40 -5.95 14.92 0.69
C PHE A 40 -7.43 14.56 0.58
N GLN A 41 -7.74 13.28 0.73
CA GLN A 41 -9.10 12.79 0.56
C GLN A 41 -9.50 11.86 1.71
N LYS A 42 -10.77 11.92 2.06
CA LYS A 42 -11.39 10.88 2.90
C LYS A 42 -12.18 9.95 2.00
N VAL A 43 -11.86 8.67 2.06
CA VAL A 43 -12.47 7.62 1.24
C VAL A 43 -13.16 6.63 2.15
N LEU A 44 -14.46 6.40 1.91
CA LEU A 44 -15.19 5.37 2.63
C LEU A 44 -14.89 4.01 2.01
N ALA A 45 -14.23 3.15 2.76
CA ALA A 45 -13.93 1.78 2.37
C ALA A 45 -14.91 0.82 3.06
N HIS A 46 -15.42 -0.17 2.33
CA HIS A 46 -16.36 -1.19 2.83
C HIS A 46 -17.62 -0.62 3.49
N GLY A 47 -18.09 0.53 3.06
CA GLY A 47 -19.25 1.17 3.67
C GLY A 47 -19.10 1.60 5.14
N THR A 48 -18.00 1.24 5.81
CA THR A 48 -17.84 1.41 7.26
C THR A 48 -16.54 2.09 7.68
N THR A 49 -15.45 1.96 6.92
CA THR A 49 -14.14 2.45 7.32
C THR A 49 -13.73 3.68 6.53
N MET A 50 -13.54 4.80 7.23
CA MET A 50 -13.06 6.04 6.62
C MET A 50 -11.53 6.04 6.54
N LEU A 51 -10.99 6.14 5.33
CA LEU A 51 -9.56 6.27 5.05
C LEU A 51 -9.17 7.72 4.89
N ASP A 52 -8.02 8.07 5.45
CA ASP A 52 -7.33 9.34 5.22
C ASP A 52 -6.25 9.09 4.15
N VAL A 53 -6.51 9.52 2.92
CA VAL A 53 -5.65 9.24 1.76
C VAL A 53 -4.89 10.49 1.35
N VAL A 54 -3.58 10.35 1.25
CA VAL A 54 -2.68 11.34 0.65
C VAL A 54 -2.24 10.82 -0.71
N TYR A 55 -2.58 11.56 -1.77
CA TYR A 55 -2.17 11.28 -3.13
C TYR A 55 -1.21 12.36 -3.60
N THR A 56 0.02 11.98 -3.97
CA THR A 56 1.07 12.97 -4.29
C THR A 56 2.15 12.41 -5.23
N ASN A 57 2.87 13.30 -5.89
CA ASN A 57 4.15 13.04 -6.55
C ASN A 57 5.29 13.91 -5.97
N GLU A 58 5.03 14.61 -4.87
CA GLU A 58 5.94 15.55 -4.24
C GLU A 58 6.70 14.92 -3.08
N SER A 59 8.04 15.04 -3.08
CA SER A 59 8.93 14.51 -2.03
C SER A 59 8.58 15.03 -0.64
N ARG A 60 8.27 16.34 -0.55
CA ARG A 60 7.91 16.98 0.71
C ARG A 60 6.72 16.31 1.40
N GLU A 61 5.68 15.99 0.64
CA GLU A 61 4.47 15.38 1.18
C GLU A 61 4.70 13.92 1.59
N VAL A 62 5.55 13.21 0.85
CA VAL A 62 6.00 11.86 1.23
C VAL A 62 6.77 11.91 2.55
N SER A 63 7.76 12.81 2.67
CA SER A 63 8.55 12.98 3.90
C SER A 63 7.66 13.33 5.09
N PHE A 64 6.72 14.25 4.92
CA PHE A 64 5.77 14.61 5.97
C PHE A 64 4.88 13.43 6.39
N PHE A 65 4.38 12.65 5.43
CA PHE A 65 3.60 11.45 5.75
C PHE A 65 4.42 10.43 6.53
N LEU A 66 5.68 10.18 6.14
CA LEU A 66 6.57 9.23 6.81
C LEU A 66 6.95 9.68 8.23
N GLU A 67 7.13 10.98 8.43
CA GLU A 67 7.35 11.57 9.76
C GLU A 67 6.14 11.33 10.67
N GLN A 68 4.92 11.67 10.21
CA GLN A 68 3.70 11.41 10.96
C GLN A 68 3.52 9.92 11.26
N LEU A 69 3.84 9.06 10.28
CA LEU A 69 3.76 7.62 10.42
C LEU A 69 4.69 7.12 11.54
N LYS A 70 5.94 7.55 11.57
CA LYS A 70 6.92 7.16 12.60
C LYS A 70 6.54 7.71 13.97
N GLU A 71 6.38 9.01 14.08
CA GLU A 71 6.28 9.71 15.38
C GLU A 71 4.92 9.54 16.07
N LYS A 72 3.84 9.40 15.31
CA LYS A 72 2.50 9.40 15.91
C LYS A 72 1.81 8.06 15.83
N TRP A 73 1.98 7.32 14.75
CA TRP A 73 1.13 6.16 14.51
C TRP A 73 1.84 4.85 14.85
N LEU A 74 3.09 4.68 14.43
CA LEU A 74 3.86 3.47 14.73
C LEU A 74 4.27 3.40 16.21
N ASP A 75 4.69 4.53 16.80
CA ASP A 75 5.10 4.55 18.19
C ASP A 75 3.92 4.30 19.14
N ALA A 76 2.72 4.75 18.77
CA ALA A 76 1.50 4.53 19.54
C ALA A 76 0.88 3.13 19.35
N ALA A 77 1.34 2.37 18.35
CA ALA A 77 0.82 1.04 18.04
C ALA A 77 1.42 -0.04 18.94
N MET A 78 0.65 -1.10 19.20
CA MET A 78 1.19 -2.30 19.86
C MET A 78 2.13 -3.05 18.91
N ASP A 79 3.12 -3.76 19.43
CA ASP A 79 4.15 -4.42 18.60
C ASP A 79 3.60 -5.33 17.51
N HIS A 80 2.52 -6.05 17.80
CA HIS A 80 1.87 -6.91 16.81
C HIS A 80 1.06 -6.15 15.74
N GLU A 81 0.90 -4.84 15.89
CA GLU A 81 0.24 -3.95 14.93
C GLU A 81 1.26 -3.14 14.10
N LYS A 82 2.55 -3.21 14.43
CA LYS A 82 3.62 -2.45 13.77
C LYS A 82 4.01 -3.07 12.43
N PHE A 83 3.06 -3.15 11.52
CA PHE A 83 3.31 -3.52 10.13
C PHE A 83 2.53 -2.62 9.18
N LEU A 84 3.05 -2.42 7.99
CA LEU A 84 2.42 -1.63 6.95
C LEU A 84 1.99 -2.50 5.78
N GLY A 85 0.89 -2.14 5.15
CA GLY A 85 0.61 -2.61 3.80
C GLY A 85 1.54 -1.91 2.80
N LEU A 86 2.15 -2.68 1.91
CA LEU A 86 2.95 -2.17 0.79
C LEU A 86 2.43 -2.78 -0.50
N ASP A 87 2.06 -1.93 -1.45
CA ASP A 87 1.67 -2.34 -2.79
C ASP A 87 2.37 -1.52 -3.86
N LEU A 88 2.68 -2.13 -4.98
CA LEU A 88 3.39 -1.52 -6.08
C LEU A 88 2.59 -1.68 -7.37
N GLU A 89 2.25 -0.56 -7.98
CA GLU A 89 1.73 -0.55 -9.34
C GLU A 89 2.86 -0.32 -10.33
N TYR A 90 2.77 -0.95 -11.49
CA TYR A 90 3.84 -0.94 -12.47
C TYR A 90 3.52 -0.04 -13.67
N THR A 91 4.57 0.40 -14.35
CA THR A 91 4.43 1.08 -15.64
C THR A 91 3.77 0.18 -16.67
N ALA A 92 3.13 0.76 -17.68
CA ALA A 92 2.40 0.01 -18.71
C ALA A 92 3.27 -1.04 -19.44
N ASP A 93 4.58 -0.77 -19.55
CA ASP A 93 5.56 -1.71 -20.11
C ASP A 93 6.07 -2.75 -19.10
N GLN A 94 5.55 -2.74 -17.88
CA GLN A 94 5.91 -3.66 -16.78
C GLN A 94 7.40 -3.61 -16.38
N ARG A 95 8.12 -2.57 -16.75
CA ARG A 95 9.58 -2.47 -16.48
C ARG A 95 9.91 -1.84 -15.15
N GLY A 96 9.10 -0.92 -14.66
CA GLY A 96 9.38 -0.18 -13.44
C GLY A 96 8.16 0.01 -12.56
N VAL A 97 8.38 0.53 -11.37
CA VAL A 97 7.32 0.96 -10.47
C VAL A 97 6.75 2.29 -10.95
N ALA A 98 5.44 2.38 -11.03
CA ALA A 98 4.71 3.60 -11.34
C ALA A 98 4.18 4.28 -10.09
N VAL A 99 3.61 3.50 -9.17
CA VAL A 99 3.01 3.98 -7.93
C VAL A 99 3.49 3.12 -6.77
N ILE A 100 3.72 3.74 -5.63
CA ILE A 100 3.96 3.09 -4.34
C ILE A 100 2.79 3.41 -3.44
N GLN A 101 2.18 2.39 -2.86
CA GLN A 101 1.10 2.54 -1.89
C GLN A 101 1.60 2.05 -0.53
N LEU A 102 1.47 2.90 0.49
CA LEU A 102 1.73 2.55 1.88
C LEU A 102 0.45 2.73 2.68
N CYS A 103 0.12 1.75 3.50
CA CYS A 103 -1.06 1.78 4.34
C CYS A 103 -0.72 1.41 5.79
N PHE A 104 -1.07 2.27 6.72
CA PHE A 104 -1.03 1.97 8.15
C PHE A 104 -2.39 2.28 8.77
N THR A 105 -3.08 1.24 9.22
CA THR A 105 -4.46 1.34 9.72
C THR A 105 -5.38 2.04 8.73
N ARG A 106 -5.76 3.30 8.93
CA ARG A 106 -6.60 4.09 8.04
C ARG A 106 -5.84 5.15 7.23
N HIS A 107 -4.55 5.30 7.47
CA HIS A 107 -3.72 6.31 6.82
C HIS A 107 -3.05 5.72 5.61
N VAL A 108 -3.30 6.29 4.44
CA VAL A 108 -2.85 5.78 3.15
C VAL A 108 -2.05 6.83 2.41
N LEU A 109 -0.87 6.45 1.95
CA LEU A 109 -0.08 7.21 0.99
C LEU A 109 -0.18 6.52 -0.38
N ILE A 110 -0.59 7.26 -1.40
CA ILE A 110 -0.50 6.87 -2.81
C ILE A 110 0.51 7.80 -3.47
N PHE A 111 1.70 7.30 -3.67
CA PHE A 111 2.81 8.07 -4.21
C PHE A 111 3.07 7.72 -5.67
N GLN A 112 2.91 8.70 -6.55
CA GLN A 112 3.15 8.57 -7.98
C GLN A 112 4.64 8.68 -8.32
N TRP A 113 5.36 7.59 -8.14
CA TRP A 113 6.79 7.52 -8.42
C TRP A 113 7.15 7.88 -9.86
N ALA A 114 6.39 7.39 -10.84
CA ALA A 114 6.72 7.59 -12.26
C ALA A 114 6.73 9.07 -12.68
N SER A 115 5.89 9.90 -12.04
CA SER A 115 5.76 11.33 -12.33
C SER A 115 6.51 12.25 -11.36
N SER A 116 7.26 11.67 -10.41
CA SER A 116 8.05 12.40 -9.43
C SER A 116 9.45 12.76 -9.96
N ASP A 117 10.20 13.55 -9.19
CA ASP A 117 11.61 13.85 -9.44
C ASP A 117 12.56 12.66 -9.20
N LYS A 118 12.02 11.57 -8.64
CA LYS A 118 12.73 10.31 -8.32
C LYS A 118 13.87 10.47 -7.31
N HIS A 119 13.81 11.51 -6.49
CA HIS A 119 14.78 11.75 -5.43
C HIS A 119 14.11 11.73 -4.06
N PHE A 120 14.02 10.54 -3.45
CA PHE A 120 13.31 10.30 -2.18
C PHE A 120 14.16 9.46 -1.23
N PRO A 121 15.29 10.00 -0.72
CA PRO A 121 16.16 9.24 0.19
C PRO A 121 15.41 8.79 1.44
N GLU A 122 14.54 9.62 2.01
CA GLU A 122 13.78 9.29 3.23
C GLU A 122 12.84 8.10 3.02
N LEU A 123 12.19 8.00 1.86
CA LEU A 123 11.36 6.84 1.51
C LEU A 123 12.21 5.58 1.35
N MET A 124 13.37 5.70 0.69
CA MET A 124 14.28 4.57 0.49
C MET A 124 14.84 4.07 1.83
N ASP A 125 15.21 4.97 2.73
CA ASP A 125 15.66 4.65 4.07
C ASP A 125 14.54 4.06 4.93
N PHE A 126 13.32 4.56 4.78
CA PHE A 126 12.14 4.00 5.43
C PHE A 126 11.88 2.56 4.99
N LEU A 127 11.95 2.27 3.70
CA LEU A 127 11.76 0.91 3.18
C LEU A 127 12.85 -0.08 3.65
N ARG A 128 14.02 0.41 4.02
CA ARG A 128 15.14 -0.39 4.58
C ARG A 128 15.17 -0.43 6.11
N SER A 129 14.32 0.33 6.79
CA SER A 129 14.43 0.60 8.24
C SER A 129 14.17 -0.61 9.15
N GLY A 130 13.84 -1.77 8.59
CA GLY A 130 13.53 -2.96 9.37
C GLY A 130 12.06 -3.07 9.80
N ILE A 131 11.22 -2.13 9.38
CA ILE A 131 9.76 -2.21 9.56
C ILE A 131 9.21 -3.38 8.75
N THR A 132 8.22 -4.06 9.29
CA THR A 132 7.54 -5.17 8.62
C THR A 132 6.52 -4.64 7.61
N PHE A 133 6.58 -5.13 6.38
CA PHE A 133 5.61 -4.84 5.33
C PHE A 133 4.83 -6.10 4.95
N ALA A 134 3.51 -5.96 4.89
CA ALA A 134 2.61 -6.96 4.32
C ALA A 134 2.37 -6.63 2.85
N THR A 135 2.57 -7.59 1.96
CA THR A 135 2.45 -7.42 0.51
C THR A 135 1.81 -8.64 -0.15
N VAL A 136 1.41 -8.50 -1.40
CA VAL A 136 0.92 -9.60 -2.26
C VAL A 136 1.91 -9.79 -3.40
N ASP A 137 2.26 -11.05 -3.71
CA ASP A 137 3.25 -11.38 -4.74
C ASP A 137 4.67 -10.80 -4.49
N ILE A 138 5.15 -11.04 -3.30
CA ILE A 138 6.44 -10.56 -2.79
C ILE A 138 7.62 -10.74 -3.75
N ARG A 139 7.60 -11.78 -4.62
CA ARG A 139 8.70 -12.05 -5.55
C ARG A 139 8.79 -10.98 -6.63
N ASN A 140 7.64 -10.60 -7.16
CA ASN A 140 7.55 -9.59 -8.20
C ASN A 140 7.91 -8.21 -7.63
N ASP A 141 7.37 -7.86 -6.47
CA ASP A 141 7.67 -6.60 -5.79
C ASP A 141 9.16 -6.45 -5.49
N LYS A 142 9.82 -7.49 -4.96
CA LYS A 142 11.28 -7.46 -4.74
C LYS A 142 12.06 -7.19 -6.01
N LEU A 143 11.70 -7.84 -7.12
CA LEU A 143 12.36 -7.64 -8.40
C LEU A 143 12.18 -6.20 -8.90
N LYS A 144 10.95 -5.68 -8.81
CA LYS A 144 10.62 -4.33 -9.25
C LYS A 144 11.27 -3.25 -8.38
N MET A 145 11.32 -3.44 -7.07
CA MET A 145 12.02 -2.52 -6.16
C MET A 145 13.52 -2.48 -6.43
N ARG A 146 14.15 -3.65 -6.63
CA ARG A 146 15.57 -3.70 -7.02
C ARG A 146 15.83 -2.97 -8.34
N TYR A 147 14.97 -3.17 -9.33
CA TYR A 147 15.11 -2.53 -10.63
C TYR A 147 14.90 -1.01 -10.56
N SER A 148 13.82 -0.57 -9.92
CA SER A 148 13.41 0.85 -9.93
C SER A 148 14.16 1.70 -8.92
N PHE A 149 14.47 1.15 -7.74
CA PHE A 149 15.01 1.91 -6.61
C PHE A 149 16.42 1.49 -6.22
N ARG A 150 16.91 0.37 -6.76
CA ARG A 150 18.19 -0.27 -6.36
C ARG A 150 18.25 -0.56 -4.85
N ILE A 151 17.13 -0.90 -4.27
CA ILE A 151 17.02 -1.29 -2.86
C ILE A 151 16.54 -2.72 -2.73
N GLU A 152 16.87 -3.31 -1.58
CA GLU A 152 16.29 -4.56 -1.11
C GLU A 152 15.74 -4.33 0.29
N ILE A 153 14.46 -4.65 0.47
CA ILE A 153 13.88 -4.75 1.80
C ILE A 153 14.39 -6.06 2.42
N PRO A 154 14.87 -6.04 3.68
CA PRO A 154 15.33 -7.25 4.35
C PRO A 154 14.26 -8.35 4.31
N THR A 155 14.66 -9.58 4.04
CA THR A 155 13.72 -10.70 3.80
C THR A 155 12.80 -10.96 4.98
N GLY A 156 13.29 -10.78 6.22
CA GLY A 156 12.48 -10.91 7.43
C GLY A 156 11.44 -9.82 7.64
N CYS A 157 11.53 -8.73 6.88
CA CYS A 157 10.63 -7.57 6.97
C CYS A 157 9.49 -7.60 5.92
N LEU A 158 9.38 -8.68 5.15
CA LEU A 158 8.34 -8.83 4.13
C LEU A 158 7.48 -10.05 4.43
N ILE A 159 6.19 -9.84 4.59
CA ILE A 159 5.18 -10.89 4.79
C ILE A 159 4.32 -10.99 3.55
N ASP A 160 4.37 -12.13 2.86
CA ASP A 160 3.45 -12.43 1.75
C ASP A 160 2.12 -12.92 2.32
N ILE A 161 1.09 -12.08 2.24
CA ILE A 161 -0.23 -12.41 2.77
C ILE A 161 -0.85 -13.61 2.05
N GLN A 162 -0.54 -13.86 0.79
CA GLN A 162 -0.98 -15.07 0.09
C GLN A 162 -0.39 -16.34 0.73
N THR A 163 0.75 -16.24 1.39
CA THR A 163 1.36 -17.35 2.12
C THR A 163 0.69 -17.56 3.47
N VAL A 164 0.29 -16.49 4.14
CA VAL A 164 -0.41 -16.56 5.44
C VAL A 164 -1.81 -17.17 5.28
N PHE A 165 -2.52 -16.81 4.20
CA PHE A 165 -3.89 -17.28 3.92
C PHE A 165 -3.95 -18.49 2.99
N ARG A 166 -2.94 -19.35 2.99
CA ARG A 166 -2.95 -20.59 2.19
C ARG A 166 -4.09 -21.51 2.60
N LEU A 167 -5.04 -21.69 1.69
CA LEU A 167 -6.04 -22.76 1.79
C LEU A 167 -5.52 -23.99 1.03
N ARG A 168 -5.35 -25.14 1.73
CA ARG A 168 -5.02 -26.45 1.15
C ARG A 168 -3.78 -26.44 0.21
N HIS A 169 -2.72 -25.74 0.58
CA HIS A 169 -1.48 -25.63 -0.21
C HIS A 169 -1.63 -24.90 -1.56
N VAL A 170 -2.77 -24.30 -1.85
CA VAL A 170 -2.99 -23.48 -3.03
C VAL A 170 -2.80 -22.01 -2.66
N ARG A 171 -2.11 -21.29 -3.54
CA ARG A 171 -1.94 -19.83 -3.40
C ARG A 171 -3.30 -19.17 -3.53
N THR A 172 -3.76 -18.51 -2.46
CA THR A 172 -5.07 -17.85 -2.45
C THR A 172 -5.02 -16.59 -3.32
N SER A 173 -5.96 -16.44 -4.23
CA SER A 173 -6.06 -15.19 -5.00
C SER A 173 -6.45 -14.03 -4.10
N MET A 174 -6.08 -12.82 -4.49
CA MET A 174 -6.48 -11.61 -3.76
C MET A 174 -8.01 -11.52 -3.63
N ALA A 175 -8.75 -11.88 -4.69
CA ALA A 175 -10.20 -11.95 -4.68
C ALA A 175 -10.75 -12.79 -3.52
N HIS A 176 -10.26 -14.02 -3.42
CA HIS A 176 -10.71 -14.93 -2.36
C HIS A 176 -10.33 -14.42 -0.96
N MET A 177 -9.17 -13.75 -0.82
CA MET A 177 -8.78 -13.17 0.47
C MET A 177 -9.70 -12.04 0.87
N VAL A 178 -10.07 -11.16 -0.07
CA VAL A 178 -10.97 -10.03 0.17
C VAL A 178 -12.35 -10.53 0.60
N VAL A 179 -12.93 -11.49 -0.13
CA VAL A 179 -14.22 -12.11 0.23
C VAL A 179 -14.17 -12.73 1.64
N ALA A 180 -13.11 -13.47 1.94
CA ALA A 180 -13.01 -14.18 3.22
C ALA A 180 -12.77 -13.26 4.43
N LEU A 181 -12.11 -12.11 4.22
CA LEU A 181 -11.65 -11.24 5.31
C LEU A 181 -12.47 -9.96 5.47
N ILE A 182 -13.14 -9.52 4.41
CA ILE A 182 -13.78 -8.22 4.37
C ILE A 182 -15.29 -8.38 4.20
N ASP A 183 -15.74 -8.81 3.03
CA ASP A 183 -17.15 -8.92 2.69
C ASP A 183 -17.36 -9.85 1.49
N GLU A 184 -18.43 -10.66 1.56
CA GLU A 184 -18.82 -11.56 0.46
C GLU A 184 -19.20 -10.80 -0.82
N GLU A 185 -19.69 -9.56 -0.71
CA GLU A 185 -20.05 -8.73 -1.87
C GLU A 185 -18.90 -8.46 -2.84
N TYR A 186 -17.64 -8.62 -2.40
CA TYR A 186 -16.47 -8.50 -3.26
C TYR A 186 -16.22 -9.71 -4.17
N GLY A 187 -17.00 -10.78 -4.03
CA GLY A 187 -16.87 -11.99 -4.86
C GLY A 187 -17.34 -11.80 -6.30
N ASP A 188 -18.25 -10.87 -6.53
CA ASP A 188 -18.91 -10.65 -7.81
C ASP A 188 -18.25 -9.54 -8.68
N MET A 189 -17.08 -9.02 -8.28
CA MET A 189 -16.34 -7.98 -9.00
C MET A 189 -15.18 -8.61 -9.82
#